data_15326823f7f13e3265e1c1e9c82f4c8d
#
_entry.id   15326823f7f13e3265e1c1e9c82f4c8d
#
_cell.length_a   1.000
_cell.length_b   1.000
_cell.length_c   1.000
_cell.angle_alpha   90.00
_cell.angle_beta   90.00
_cell.angle_gamma   90.00
#
_symmetry.space_group_name_H-M   'P 1'
#
loop_
_entity.id
_entity.type
_entity.pdbx_description
1 polymer ?
#
loop_
_entity_poly.entity_id
_entity_poly.type
_entity_poly.pdbx_seq_one_letter_code
_entity_poly.pdbx_strand_id
1 'polypeptide(L)'
;MKEYMMALDQGTTSSRCILFDKMGNIRAKAQKEFAQIYPQEGWVEHNPKDIWSSQYSVMTEALTMLGEDECIAGIGITNQRETTIVWNKQTGEPVYNAIVWQCRRTAKEIDRLKEEEPALSAYITEKTGLLPDPYFSASKIAWILDHVENARQEADAGNLLFGTVDTWLIWNLTRGKVHVTDYTNASRTMLFDIHALCWDQKILDYFRIPASMLPEPVKHQICASQDNQAGRYRGDNHADGKGKCNGK
;
A
#
# COMPACT_ATOMS: atom_id res chain seq x y z
N MET A 1 2.53 -20.71 26.97
CA MET A 1 1.74 -20.13 25.85
C MET A 1 2.42 -20.50 24.55
N LYS A 2 1.73 -21.12 23.60
CA LYS A 2 2.28 -21.41 22.26
C LYS A 2 2.09 -20.18 21.37
N GLU A 3 3.17 -19.78 20.70
CA GLU A 3 3.22 -18.57 19.86
C GLU A 3 3.15 -18.94 18.39
N TYR A 4 2.39 -18.17 17.63
CA TYR A 4 2.24 -18.32 16.18
C TYR A 4 2.51 -17.01 15.46
N MET A 5 3.06 -17.11 14.24
CA MET A 5 3.14 -15.99 13.30
C MET A 5 1.89 -16.01 12.42
N MET A 6 1.21 -14.87 12.34
CA MET A 6 0.07 -14.67 11.45
C MET A 6 0.57 -14.09 10.13
N ALA A 7 0.27 -14.75 9.02
CA ALA A 7 0.50 -14.24 7.68
C ALA A 7 -0.83 -13.82 7.04
N LEU A 8 -0.95 -12.52 6.71
CA LEU A 8 -2.04 -11.96 5.95
C LEU A 8 -1.62 -11.85 4.49
N ASP A 9 -2.31 -12.58 3.61
CA ASP A 9 -2.04 -12.61 2.17
C ASP A 9 -3.24 -12.03 1.42
N GLN A 10 -3.11 -10.76 1.02
CA GLN A 10 -4.13 -10.04 0.27
C GLN A 10 -3.86 -10.17 -1.23
N GLY A 11 -4.36 -11.25 -1.83
CA GLY A 11 -4.25 -11.48 -3.27
C GLY A 11 -5.19 -10.62 -4.11
N THR A 12 -5.12 -10.78 -5.43
CA THR A 12 -5.96 -10.02 -6.36
C THR A 12 -7.44 -10.47 -6.29
N THR A 13 -7.70 -11.76 -6.04
CA THR A 13 -9.05 -12.32 -6.05
C THR A 13 -9.54 -12.80 -4.70
N SER A 14 -8.65 -12.94 -3.73
CA SER A 14 -8.99 -13.47 -2.41
C SER A 14 -8.06 -12.96 -1.32
N SER A 15 -8.59 -12.91 -0.11
CA SER A 15 -7.85 -12.65 1.13
C SER A 15 -7.60 -13.96 1.84
N ARG A 16 -6.43 -14.12 2.46
CA ARG A 16 -6.03 -15.31 3.18
C ARG A 16 -5.36 -14.95 4.50
N CYS A 17 -5.59 -15.76 5.52
CA CYS A 17 -4.86 -15.73 6.78
C CYS A 17 -4.33 -17.13 7.08
N ILE A 18 -3.04 -17.22 7.42
CA ILE A 18 -2.40 -18.47 7.79
C ILE A 18 -1.65 -18.26 9.10
N LEU A 19 -1.81 -19.18 10.04
CA LEU A 19 -1.06 -19.19 11.29
C LEU A 19 0.02 -20.25 11.21
N PHE A 20 1.27 -19.84 11.41
CA PHE A 20 2.45 -20.71 11.39
C PHE A 20 3.03 -20.88 12.79
N ASP A 21 3.41 -22.09 13.15
CA ASP A 21 4.20 -22.36 14.36
C ASP A 21 5.69 -22.00 14.13
N LYS A 22 6.52 -22.14 15.17
CA LYS A 22 7.97 -21.86 15.12
C LYS A 22 8.74 -22.76 14.15
N MET A 23 8.17 -23.89 13.75
CA MET A 23 8.76 -24.84 12.80
C MET A 23 8.29 -24.59 11.36
N GLY A 24 7.39 -23.62 11.16
CA GLY A 24 6.79 -23.32 9.86
C GLY A 24 5.59 -24.20 9.49
N ASN A 25 5.09 -25.01 10.42
CA ASN A 25 3.90 -25.81 10.18
C ASN A 25 2.65 -24.94 10.26
N ILE A 26 1.66 -25.21 9.40
CA ILE A 26 0.38 -24.51 9.40
C ILE A 26 -0.46 -25.02 10.57
N ARG A 27 -0.86 -24.10 11.49
CA ARG A 27 -1.77 -24.35 12.59
C ARG A 27 -3.24 -24.12 12.20
N ALA A 28 -3.47 -23.06 11.44
CA ALA A 28 -4.80 -22.67 10.96
C ALA A 28 -4.71 -21.93 9.64
N LYS A 29 -5.76 -21.99 8.82
CA LYS A 29 -5.87 -21.28 7.55
C LYS A 29 -7.32 -20.92 7.28
N ALA A 30 -7.55 -19.67 6.88
CA ALA A 30 -8.84 -19.18 6.39
C ALA A 30 -8.63 -18.42 5.07
N GLN A 31 -9.59 -18.49 4.16
CA GLN A 31 -9.55 -17.81 2.86
C GLN A 31 -10.94 -17.39 2.43
N LYS A 32 -11.06 -16.20 1.85
CA LYS A 32 -12.31 -15.65 1.33
C LYS A 32 -12.08 -14.88 0.04
N GLU A 33 -12.88 -15.14 -0.97
CA GLU A 33 -12.91 -14.36 -2.20
C GLU A 33 -13.68 -13.05 -2.00
N PHE A 34 -13.39 -12.05 -2.86
CA PHE A 34 -14.13 -10.79 -2.91
C PHE A 34 -14.39 -10.36 -4.37
N ALA A 35 -15.36 -9.48 -4.55
CA ALA A 35 -15.85 -9.09 -5.85
C ALA A 35 -14.80 -8.30 -6.65
N GLN A 36 -14.70 -8.62 -7.94
CA GLN A 36 -13.95 -7.87 -8.93
C GLN A 36 -14.91 -6.94 -9.66
N ILE A 37 -14.51 -5.70 -9.93
CA ILE A 37 -15.33 -4.68 -10.60
C ILE A 37 -14.70 -4.35 -11.95
N TYR A 38 -15.47 -4.45 -13.02
CA TYR A 38 -15.05 -4.17 -14.39
C TYR A 38 -15.96 -3.09 -14.99
N PRO A 39 -15.71 -1.78 -14.71
CA PRO A 39 -16.61 -0.71 -15.14
C PRO A 39 -16.74 -0.57 -16.65
N GLN A 40 -15.64 -0.85 -17.37
CA GLN A 40 -15.58 -0.87 -18.82
C GLN A 40 -14.36 -1.69 -19.30
N GLU A 41 -14.22 -1.88 -20.60
CA GLU A 41 -13.12 -2.63 -21.18
C GLU A 41 -11.75 -2.07 -20.75
N GLY A 42 -10.86 -2.96 -20.29
CA GLY A 42 -9.53 -2.61 -19.81
C GLY A 42 -9.47 -1.95 -18.41
N TRP A 43 -10.63 -1.74 -17.76
CA TRP A 43 -10.69 -1.21 -16.40
C TRP A 43 -10.92 -2.31 -15.39
N VAL A 44 -10.13 -2.29 -14.32
CA VAL A 44 -10.24 -3.25 -13.22
C VAL A 44 -10.16 -2.50 -11.90
N GLU A 45 -11.15 -2.72 -11.06
CA GLU A 45 -11.29 -2.07 -9.76
C GLU A 45 -11.66 -3.06 -8.66
N HIS A 46 -11.34 -2.70 -7.43
CA HIS A 46 -11.84 -3.35 -6.23
C HIS A 46 -12.48 -2.30 -5.31
N ASN A 47 -13.48 -2.71 -4.54
CA ASN A 47 -13.93 -1.89 -3.42
C ASN A 47 -12.90 -2.00 -2.26
N PRO A 48 -12.27 -0.90 -1.82
CA PRO A 48 -11.30 -0.96 -0.71
C PRO A 48 -11.90 -1.50 0.59
N LYS A 49 -13.21 -1.31 0.81
CA LYS A 49 -13.90 -1.84 1.99
C LYS A 49 -14.03 -3.36 1.91
N ASP A 50 -14.20 -3.93 0.71
CA ASP A 50 -14.25 -5.38 0.54
C ASP A 50 -12.87 -6.02 0.74
N ILE A 51 -11.79 -5.36 0.30
CA ILE A 51 -10.42 -5.76 0.61
C ILE A 51 -10.23 -5.84 2.13
N TRP A 52 -10.59 -4.78 2.87
CA TRP A 52 -10.47 -4.75 4.31
C TRP A 52 -11.37 -5.78 5.00
N SER A 53 -12.66 -5.81 4.67
CA SER A 53 -13.63 -6.68 5.34
C SER A 53 -13.35 -8.17 5.11
N SER A 54 -12.91 -8.55 3.91
CA SER A 54 -12.53 -9.93 3.62
C SER A 54 -11.26 -10.34 4.37
N GLN A 55 -10.24 -9.47 4.42
CA GLN A 55 -9.02 -9.74 5.18
C GLN A 55 -9.28 -9.81 6.68
N TYR A 56 -10.10 -8.91 7.23
CA TYR A 56 -10.52 -8.93 8.63
C TYR A 56 -11.31 -10.19 8.96
N SER A 57 -12.21 -10.63 8.07
CA SER A 57 -13.01 -11.84 8.22
C SER A 57 -12.12 -13.09 8.36
N VAL A 58 -11.16 -13.29 7.43
CA VAL A 58 -10.27 -14.47 7.48
C VAL A 58 -9.29 -14.42 8.65
N MET A 59 -8.85 -13.21 9.05
CA MET A 59 -8.06 -13.01 10.26
C MET A 59 -8.83 -13.45 11.51
N THR A 60 -10.07 -12.97 11.66
CA THR A 60 -10.93 -13.33 12.78
C THR A 60 -11.24 -14.83 12.81
N GLU A 61 -11.56 -15.42 11.66
CA GLU A 61 -11.80 -16.86 11.52
C GLU A 61 -10.58 -17.66 11.98
N ALA A 62 -9.37 -17.32 11.50
CA ALA A 62 -8.15 -18.00 11.92
C ALA A 62 -7.88 -17.88 13.42
N LEU A 63 -8.19 -16.73 14.04
CA LEU A 63 -8.05 -16.52 15.48
C LEU A 63 -9.01 -17.38 16.31
N THR A 64 -10.23 -17.66 15.83
CA THR A 64 -11.17 -18.55 16.54
C THR A 64 -10.69 -20.00 16.60
N MET A 65 -9.71 -20.38 15.79
CA MET A 65 -9.12 -21.72 15.78
C MET A 65 -8.01 -21.90 16.83
N LEU A 66 -7.61 -20.80 17.53
CA LEU A 66 -6.63 -20.86 18.60
C LEU A 66 -7.26 -21.31 19.92
N GLY A 67 -6.50 -22.09 20.70
CA GLY A 67 -6.85 -22.46 22.07
C GLY A 67 -6.45 -21.39 23.10
N GLU A 68 -6.89 -21.58 24.34
CA GLU A 68 -6.63 -20.62 25.45
C GLU A 68 -5.13 -20.41 25.74
N ASP A 69 -4.29 -21.42 25.46
CA ASP A 69 -2.83 -21.38 25.66
C ASP A 69 -2.06 -20.90 24.41
N GLU A 70 -2.74 -20.44 23.39
CA GLU A 70 -2.16 -20.06 22.09
C GLU A 70 -2.29 -18.55 21.85
N CYS A 71 -1.26 -17.90 21.30
CA CYS A 71 -1.27 -16.46 20.99
C CYS A 71 -0.52 -16.14 19.71
N ILE A 72 -0.77 -14.94 19.18
CA ILE A 72 -0.05 -14.39 18.01
C ILE A 72 1.16 -13.59 18.50
N ALA A 73 2.35 -13.97 18.06
CA ALA A 73 3.61 -13.31 18.37
C ALA A 73 3.92 -12.15 17.40
N GLY A 74 3.39 -12.22 16.17
CA GLY A 74 3.61 -11.19 15.16
C GLY A 74 2.72 -11.40 13.93
N ILE A 75 2.59 -10.33 13.13
CA ILE A 75 1.79 -10.32 11.89
C ILE A 75 2.69 -9.94 10.72
N GLY A 76 2.74 -10.80 9.69
CA GLY A 76 3.33 -10.48 8.39
C GLY A 76 2.22 -10.18 7.38
N ILE A 77 2.44 -9.17 6.53
CA ILE A 77 1.50 -8.79 5.48
C ILE A 77 2.18 -8.96 4.13
N THR A 78 1.52 -9.65 3.21
CA THR A 78 1.83 -9.65 1.79
C THR A 78 0.58 -9.31 0.99
N ASN A 79 0.75 -8.72 -0.19
CA ASN A 79 -0.38 -8.15 -0.94
C ASN A 79 -0.17 -8.18 -2.45
N GLN A 80 -1.27 -8.04 -3.19
CA GLN A 80 -1.21 -7.60 -4.58
C GLN A 80 -0.57 -6.20 -4.62
N ARG A 81 0.58 -6.08 -5.26
CA ARG A 81 1.30 -4.80 -5.35
C ARG A 81 0.65 -3.86 -6.37
N GLU A 82 1.10 -2.62 -6.42
CA GLU A 82 0.72 -1.56 -7.38
C GLU A 82 -0.76 -1.14 -7.36
N THR A 83 -1.65 -1.94 -6.78
CA THR A 83 -3.06 -1.56 -6.62
C THR A 83 -3.16 -0.30 -5.77
N THR A 84 -3.84 0.71 -6.29
CA THR A 84 -3.82 2.09 -5.81
C THR A 84 -5.09 2.42 -5.05
N ILE A 85 -4.96 2.88 -3.82
CA ILE A 85 -6.07 3.30 -2.97
C ILE A 85 -5.81 4.74 -2.50
N VAL A 86 -6.84 5.60 -2.60
CA VAL A 86 -6.82 6.97 -2.07
C VAL A 86 -8.02 7.13 -1.14
N TRP A 87 -7.78 7.68 0.06
CA TRP A 87 -8.82 7.85 1.06
C TRP A 87 -8.68 9.15 1.83
N ASN A 88 -9.77 9.61 2.43
CA ASN A 88 -9.77 10.78 3.30
C ASN A 88 -9.13 10.42 4.65
N LYS A 89 -8.14 11.21 5.06
CA LYS A 89 -7.35 11.02 6.28
C LYS A 89 -8.19 11.09 7.57
N GLN A 90 -9.23 11.91 7.57
CA GLN A 90 -10.04 12.15 8.77
C GLN A 90 -11.14 11.11 8.94
N THR A 91 -11.79 10.74 7.83
CA THR A 91 -12.92 9.82 7.85
C THR A 91 -12.52 8.36 7.64
N GLY A 92 -11.37 8.11 7.03
CA GLY A 92 -10.95 6.78 6.55
C GLY A 92 -11.72 6.30 5.32
N GLU A 93 -12.59 7.14 4.74
CA GLU A 93 -13.41 6.74 3.59
C GLU A 93 -12.60 6.84 2.29
N PRO A 94 -12.57 5.76 1.47
CA PRO A 94 -12.00 5.82 0.14
C PRO A 94 -12.74 6.83 -0.74
N VAL A 95 -12.00 7.65 -1.50
CA VAL A 95 -12.59 8.64 -2.43
C VAL A 95 -12.99 8.01 -3.76
N TYR A 96 -12.44 6.85 -4.05
CA TYR A 96 -12.72 6.07 -5.25
C TYR A 96 -12.46 4.58 -5.00
N ASN A 97 -12.92 3.70 -5.90
CA ASN A 97 -12.52 2.30 -5.89
C ASN A 97 -10.99 2.16 -6.03
N ALA A 98 -10.42 1.12 -5.46
CA ALA A 98 -9.03 0.75 -5.67
C ALA A 98 -8.79 0.44 -7.15
N ILE A 99 -7.87 1.17 -7.80
CA ILE A 99 -7.49 0.89 -9.18
C ILE A 99 -6.45 -0.23 -9.19
N VAL A 100 -6.84 -1.38 -9.74
CA VAL A 100 -6.02 -2.59 -9.70
C VAL A 100 -4.83 -2.49 -10.65
N TRP A 101 -3.75 -3.20 -10.35
CA TRP A 101 -2.51 -3.24 -11.15
C TRP A 101 -2.76 -3.60 -12.63
N GLN A 102 -3.76 -4.43 -12.92
CA GLN A 102 -4.15 -4.84 -14.28
C GLN A 102 -4.85 -3.74 -15.09
N CYS A 103 -5.33 -2.68 -14.42
CA CYS A 103 -6.12 -1.63 -15.06
C CYS A 103 -5.29 -0.81 -16.05
N ARG A 104 -5.83 -0.65 -17.27
CA ARG A 104 -5.15 0.04 -18.39
C ARG A 104 -5.67 1.46 -18.65
N ARG A 105 -6.51 2.03 -17.75
CA ARG A 105 -7.16 3.35 -17.96
C ARG A 105 -6.19 4.50 -18.21
N THR A 106 -4.98 4.42 -17.67
CA THR A 106 -3.94 5.45 -17.79
C THR A 106 -2.90 5.15 -18.90
N ALA A 107 -3.21 4.23 -19.81
CA ALA A 107 -2.26 3.83 -20.85
C ALA A 107 -1.89 5.02 -21.77
N LYS A 108 -2.90 5.82 -22.17
CA LYS A 108 -2.70 6.98 -23.04
C LYS A 108 -1.80 8.06 -22.42
N GLU A 109 -1.96 8.29 -21.11
CA GLU A 109 -1.13 9.25 -20.35
C GLU A 109 0.32 8.79 -20.28
N ILE A 110 0.53 7.49 -20.08
CA ILE A 110 1.88 6.90 -20.06
C ILE A 110 2.52 6.89 -21.44
N ASP A 111 1.76 6.59 -22.48
CA ASP A 111 2.29 6.64 -23.86
C ASP A 111 2.67 8.07 -24.22
N ARG A 112 1.84 9.06 -23.87
CA ARG A 112 2.17 10.49 -24.04
C ARG A 112 3.44 10.89 -23.27
N LEU A 113 3.60 10.45 -22.01
CA LEU A 113 4.82 10.67 -21.24
C LEU A 113 6.07 10.18 -22.00
N LYS A 114 6.02 8.97 -22.56
CA LYS A 114 7.16 8.40 -23.30
C LYS A 114 7.48 9.16 -24.58
N GLU A 115 6.46 9.64 -25.29
CA GLU A 115 6.59 10.33 -26.58
C GLU A 115 6.98 11.79 -26.41
N GLU A 116 6.32 12.52 -25.51
CA GLU A 116 6.51 13.96 -25.34
C GLU A 116 7.64 14.32 -24.36
N GLU A 117 7.92 13.42 -23.38
CA GLU A 117 8.91 13.66 -22.30
C GLU A 117 9.95 12.52 -22.19
N PRO A 118 10.68 12.19 -23.28
CA PRO A 118 11.59 11.05 -23.27
C PRO A 118 12.72 11.18 -22.24
N ALA A 119 13.16 12.41 -21.92
CA ALA A 119 14.16 12.66 -20.90
C ALA A 119 13.63 12.34 -19.49
N LEU A 120 12.34 12.64 -19.21
CA LEU A 120 11.70 12.28 -17.95
C LEU A 120 11.44 10.78 -17.89
N SER A 121 11.03 10.17 -19.00
CA SER A 121 10.87 8.71 -19.08
C SER A 121 12.17 7.97 -18.71
N ALA A 122 13.31 8.42 -19.25
CA ALA A 122 14.62 7.89 -18.91
C ALA A 122 14.99 8.13 -17.43
N TYR A 123 14.70 9.33 -16.92
CA TYR A 123 14.91 9.67 -15.51
C TYR A 123 14.10 8.78 -14.57
N ILE A 124 12.80 8.54 -14.86
CA ILE A 124 11.97 7.63 -14.08
C ILE A 124 12.60 6.24 -14.04
N THR A 125 13.05 5.73 -15.19
CA THR A 125 13.69 4.41 -15.28
C THR A 125 14.97 4.36 -14.44
N GLU A 126 15.82 5.38 -14.51
CA GLU A 126 17.05 5.49 -13.72
C GLU A 126 16.75 5.47 -12.21
N LYS A 127 15.78 6.28 -11.77
CA LYS A 127 15.45 6.44 -10.35
C LYS A 127 14.70 5.27 -9.73
N THR A 128 13.78 4.71 -10.49
CA THR A 128 12.86 3.69 -9.97
C THR A 128 13.20 2.27 -10.39
N GLY A 129 14.07 2.09 -11.40
CA GLY A 129 14.31 0.79 -12.04
C GLY A 129 13.16 0.29 -12.90
N LEU A 130 12.12 1.11 -13.14
CA LEU A 130 10.90 0.73 -13.85
C LEU A 130 10.79 1.47 -15.19
N LEU A 131 10.37 0.75 -16.22
CA LEU A 131 9.90 1.40 -17.45
C LEU A 131 8.51 2.01 -17.18
N PRO A 132 8.23 3.27 -17.56
CA PRO A 132 6.91 3.85 -17.39
C PRO A 132 5.81 2.97 -17.99
N ASP A 133 4.87 2.55 -17.16
CA ASP A 133 3.74 1.69 -17.54
C ASP A 133 2.51 2.00 -16.66
N PRO A 134 1.29 1.95 -17.21
CA PRO A 134 0.05 2.10 -16.43
C PRO A 134 -0.13 1.00 -15.36
N TYR A 135 0.70 -0.02 -15.35
CA TYR A 135 0.77 -1.04 -14.32
C TYR A 135 1.03 -0.43 -12.93
N PHE A 136 1.90 0.58 -12.84
CA PHE A 136 2.36 1.18 -11.59
C PHE A 136 1.40 2.24 -11.03
N SER A 137 1.59 2.62 -9.75
CA SER A 137 0.62 3.43 -9.01
C SER A 137 0.57 4.91 -9.44
N ALA A 138 1.70 5.50 -9.86
CA ALA A 138 1.82 6.96 -10.10
C ALA A 138 0.70 7.53 -10.98
N SER A 139 0.51 6.96 -12.19
CA SER A 139 -0.50 7.43 -13.11
C SER A 139 -1.93 7.21 -12.61
N LYS A 140 -2.15 6.17 -11.81
CA LYS A 140 -3.47 5.88 -11.20
C LYS A 140 -3.82 6.88 -10.10
N ILE A 141 -2.83 7.30 -9.29
CA ILE A 141 -3.03 8.37 -8.29
C ILE A 141 -3.41 9.65 -9.02
N ALA A 142 -2.62 10.08 -10.02
CA ALA A 142 -2.90 11.28 -10.81
C ALA A 142 -4.30 11.22 -11.43
N TRP A 143 -4.68 10.06 -11.99
CA TRP A 143 -6.02 9.85 -12.56
C TRP A 143 -7.12 10.05 -11.50
N ILE A 144 -7.01 9.47 -10.32
CA ILE A 144 -7.99 9.67 -9.23
C ILE A 144 -8.11 11.16 -8.89
N LEU A 145 -6.99 11.84 -8.72
CA LEU A 145 -6.97 13.25 -8.35
C LEU A 145 -7.59 14.16 -9.43
N ASP A 146 -7.49 13.79 -10.71
CA ASP A 146 -7.99 14.58 -11.81
C ASP A 146 -9.47 14.26 -12.19
N HIS A 147 -9.99 13.07 -11.82
CA HIS A 147 -11.32 12.61 -12.24
C HIS A 147 -12.35 12.52 -11.10
N VAL A 148 -11.91 12.48 -9.85
CA VAL A 148 -12.81 12.49 -8.71
C VAL A 148 -13.04 13.93 -8.27
N GLU A 149 -14.31 14.30 -8.11
CA GLU A 149 -14.72 15.66 -7.73
C GLU A 149 -14.01 16.11 -6.44
N ASN A 150 -13.42 17.30 -6.46
CA ASN A 150 -12.66 17.94 -5.38
C ASN A 150 -11.40 17.17 -4.90
N ALA A 151 -11.07 16.00 -5.47
CA ALA A 151 -9.94 15.19 -4.97
C ALA A 151 -8.61 15.94 -5.05
N ARG A 152 -8.36 16.71 -6.11
CA ARG A 152 -7.14 17.51 -6.26
C ARG A 152 -7.02 18.56 -5.14
N GLN A 153 -8.09 19.31 -4.87
CA GLN A 153 -8.14 20.33 -3.82
C GLN A 153 -7.96 19.73 -2.42
N GLU A 154 -8.62 18.59 -2.16
CA GLU A 154 -8.49 17.86 -0.90
C GLU A 154 -7.07 17.29 -0.71
N ALA A 155 -6.42 16.85 -1.78
CA ALA A 155 -5.04 16.40 -1.75
C ALA A 155 -4.06 17.55 -1.41
N ASP A 156 -4.23 18.69 -2.09
CA ASP A 156 -3.41 19.90 -1.87
C ASP A 156 -3.62 20.47 -0.46
N ALA A 157 -4.82 20.33 0.09
CA ALA A 157 -5.14 20.68 1.48
C ALA A 157 -4.58 19.68 2.52
N GLY A 158 -3.99 18.55 2.08
CA GLY A 158 -3.43 17.52 2.96
C GLY A 158 -4.49 16.61 3.62
N ASN A 159 -5.69 16.56 3.07
CA ASN A 159 -6.81 15.77 3.58
C ASN A 159 -6.86 14.34 3.02
N LEU A 160 -6.11 14.05 1.95
CA LEU A 160 -6.08 12.72 1.34
C LEU A 160 -4.77 11.99 1.63
N LEU A 161 -4.90 10.68 1.74
CA LEU A 161 -3.78 9.74 1.83
C LEU A 161 -3.84 8.76 0.66
N PHE A 162 -2.67 8.32 0.24
CA PHE A 162 -2.47 7.24 -0.72
C PHE A 162 -1.82 6.04 -0.03
N GLY A 163 -2.13 4.84 -0.52
CA GLY A 163 -1.41 3.63 -0.18
C GLY A 163 -1.62 2.53 -1.21
N THR A 164 -0.67 1.63 -1.25
CA THR A 164 -0.85 0.29 -1.77
C THR A 164 -1.63 -0.55 -0.74
N VAL A 165 -1.97 -1.77 -1.08
CA VAL A 165 -2.87 -2.58 -0.23
C VAL A 165 -2.28 -2.85 1.17
N ASP A 166 -0.96 -3.03 1.29
CA ASP A 166 -0.27 -3.13 2.59
C ASP A 166 -0.55 -1.92 3.49
N THR A 167 -0.37 -0.72 2.95
CA THR A 167 -0.63 0.54 3.67
C THR A 167 -2.10 0.63 4.10
N TRP A 168 -3.03 0.27 3.22
CA TRP A 168 -4.46 0.28 3.52
C TRP A 168 -4.81 -0.70 4.65
N LEU A 169 -4.23 -1.90 4.65
CA LEU A 169 -4.43 -2.87 5.72
C LEU A 169 -3.83 -2.39 7.04
N ILE A 170 -2.59 -1.86 7.03
CA ILE A 170 -1.95 -1.31 8.22
C ILE A 170 -2.75 -0.13 8.78
N TRP A 171 -3.21 0.78 7.92
CA TRP A 171 -4.06 1.90 8.33
C TRP A 171 -5.32 1.43 9.07
N ASN A 172 -6.02 0.46 8.53
CA ASN A 172 -7.24 -0.08 9.14
C ASN A 172 -6.95 -0.89 10.42
N LEU A 173 -5.91 -1.74 10.42
CA LEU A 173 -5.49 -2.51 11.61
C LEU A 173 -5.10 -1.59 12.77
N THR A 174 -4.51 -0.44 12.49
CA THR A 174 -4.06 0.53 13.49
C THR A 174 -5.09 1.62 13.78
N ARG A 175 -6.29 1.53 13.21
CA ARG A 175 -7.37 2.53 13.35
C ARG A 175 -6.91 3.94 12.99
N GLY A 176 -6.24 4.07 11.85
CA GLY A 176 -5.77 5.35 11.32
C GLY A 176 -4.53 5.95 11.99
N LYS A 177 -3.83 5.20 12.85
CA LYS A 177 -2.67 5.73 13.58
C LYS A 177 -1.35 5.61 12.81
N VAL A 178 -1.25 4.67 11.86
CA VAL A 178 0.00 4.37 11.16
C VAL A 178 -0.24 4.42 9.66
N HIS A 179 0.58 5.23 8.98
CA HIS A 179 0.56 5.40 7.53
C HIS A 179 1.96 5.12 6.97
N VAL A 180 2.26 3.86 6.72
CA VAL A 180 3.57 3.37 6.27
C VAL A 180 3.42 2.39 5.12
N THR A 181 4.49 2.21 4.36
CA THR A 181 4.65 1.13 3.38
C THR A 181 6.07 0.59 3.45
N ASP A 182 6.32 -0.62 2.99
CA ASP A 182 7.68 -1.12 2.90
C ASP A 182 8.36 -0.70 1.58
N TYR A 183 9.70 -0.81 1.54
CA TYR A 183 10.47 -0.46 0.34
C TYR A 183 10.08 -1.30 -0.88
N THR A 184 9.61 -2.55 -0.70
CA THR A 184 9.24 -3.42 -1.81
C THR A 184 7.91 -3.00 -2.44
N ASN A 185 6.95 -2.50 -1.67
CA ASN A 185 5.73 -1.88 -2.19
C ASN A 185 6.01 -0.47 -2.74
N ALA A 186 6.77 0.36 -2.01
CA ALA A 186 7.15 1.69 -2.45
C ALA A 186 7.84 1.66 -3.82
N SER A 187 8.79 0.75 -4.05
CA SER A 187 9.50 0.59 -5.32
C SER A 187 8.61 0.25 -6.51
N ARG A 188 7.38 -0.22 -6.27
CA ARG A 188 6.42 -0.57 -7.32
C ARG A 188 5.42 0.53 -7.64
N THR A 189 5.59 1.71 -7.06
CA THR A 189 4.70 2.85 -7.29
C THR A 189 5.10 3.70 -8.51
N MET A 190 6.33 3.59 -9.01
CA MET A 190 6.96 4.48 -9.98
C MET A 190 7.20 5.91 -9.43
N LEU A 191 7.19 6.07 -8.10
CA LEU A 191 7.43 7.34 -7.40
C LEU A 191 8.64 7.29 -6.47
N PHE A 192 9.24 6.11 -6.28
CA PHE A 192 10.24 5.86 -5.27
C PHE A 192 11.64 5.72 -5.87
N ASP A 193 12.58 6.56 -5.44
CA ASP A 193 14.00 6.44 -5.79
C ASP A 193 14.61 5.26 -5.01
N ILE A 194 14.91 4.17 -5.72
CA ILE A 194 15.46 2.93 -5.12
C ILE A 194 16.90 3.08 -4.68
N HIS A 195 17.61 4.13 -5.08
CA HIS A 195 18.99 4.42 -4.70
C HIS A 195 19.04 5.26 -3.42
N ALA A 196 18.19 6.31 -3.36
CA ALA A 196 18.08 7.20 -2.20
C ALA A 196 17.13 6.67 -1.12
N LEU A 197 16.31 5.65 -1.43
CA LEU A 197 15.29 5.07 -0.57
C LEU A 197 14.28 6.10 -0.05
N CYS A 198 13.84 6.98 -0.93
CA CYS A 198 12.84 8.02 -0.64
C CYS A 198 11.93 8.28 -1.84
N TRP A 199 10.84 9.00 -1.61
CA TRP A 199 9.97 9.48 -2.68
C TRP A 199 10.69 10.52 -3.54
N ASP A 200 10.62 10.40 -4.87
CA ASP A 200 11.29 11.30 -5.81
C ASP A 200 10.42 12.53 -6.09
N GLN A 201 10.89 13.71 -5.65
CA GLN A 201 10.12 14.95 -5.77
C GLN A 201 9.87 15.36 -7.22
N LYS A 202 10.83 15.15 -8.12
CA LYS A 202 10.67 15.52 -9.55
C LYS A 202 9.58 14.67 -10.22
N ILE A 203 9.48 13.39 -9.87
CA ILE A 203 8.43 12.51 -10.38
C ILE A 203 7.08 12.91 -9.77
N LEU A 204 7.05 13.21 -8.46
CA LEU A 204 5.84 13.71 -7.79
C LEU A 204 5.32 15.00 -8.43
N ASP A 205 6.21 15.95 -8.72
CA ASP A 205 5.86 17.24 -9.35
C ASP A 205 5.25 17.01 -10.74
N TYR A 206 5.82 16.11 -11.54
CA TYR A 206 5.26 15.78 -12.86
C TYR A 206 3.84 15.26 -12.79
N PHE A 207 3.58 14.29 -11.92
CA PHE A 207 2.24 13.74 -11.71
C PHE A 207 1.34 14.65 -10.84
N ARG A 208 1.88 15.76 -10.33
CA ARG A 208 1.21 16.69 -9.43
C ARG A 208 0.63 15.97 -8.21
N ILE A 209 1.42 15.09 -7.60
CA ILE A 209 1.04 14.32 -6.41
C ILE A 209 1.66 15.00 -5.18
N PRO A 210 0.86 15.53 -4.24
CA PRO A 210 1.40 16.10 -3.01
C PRO A 210 2.12 15.04 -2.17
N ALA A 211 3.34 15.35 -1.74
CA ALA A 211 4.13 14.43 -0.92
C ALA A 211 3.45 14.08 0.42
N SER A 212 2.57 14.95 0.91
CA SER A 212 1.77 14.75 2.12
C SER A 212 0.80 13.57 2.04
N MET A 213 0.47 13.11 0.82
CA MET A 213 -0.39 11.94 0.60
C MET A 213 0.35 10.60 0.79
N LEU A 214 1.68 10.61 0.73
CA LEU A 214 2.46 9.38 0.62
C LEU A 214 2.76 8.79 1.99
N PRO A 215 2.74 7.45 2.12
CA PRO A 215 3.11 6.79 3.37
C PRO A 215 4.62 6.93 3.64
N GLU A 216 5.01 6.85 4.90
CA GLU A 216 6.41 6.75 5.27
C GLU A 216 6.97 5.40 4.78
N PRO A 217 8.03 5.41 3.94
CA PRO A 217 8.66 4.18 3.49
C PRO A 217 9.58 3.63 4.59
N VAL A 218 9.37 2.38 4.98
CA VAL A 218 10.12 1.71 6.05
C VAL A 218 10.81 0.45 5.57
N LYS A 219 11.86 0.03 6.28
CA LYS A 219 12.48 -1.28 6.07
C LYS A 219 11.50 -2.39 6.46
N HIS A 220 11.63 -3.54 5.85
CA HIS A 220 10.71 -4.69 5.86
C HIS A 220 10.49 -5.36 7.25
N GLN A 221 10.60 -4.65 8.36
CA GLN A 221 10.30 -5.17 9.70
C GLN A 221 9.56 -4.14 10.55
N ILE A 222 8.24 -4.30 10.65
CA ILE A 222 7.43 -3.65 11.68
C ILE A 222 7.07 -4.72 12.68
N CYS A 223 7.79 -4.78 13.83
CA CYS A 223 7.39 -5.62 14.96
C CYS A 223 6.38 -4.84 15.81
N ALA A 224 5.12 -5.26 15.82
CA ALA A 224 4.15 -4.81 16.84
C ALA A 224 4.38 -5.67 18.09
N SER A 225 5.02 -5.15 19.12
CA SER A 225 5.04 -5.81 20.43
C SER A 225 3.70 -5.60 21.14
N GLN A 226 3.13 -6.68 21.69
CA GLN A 226 2.00 -6.62 22.61
C GLN A 226 2.47 -6.10 23.97
N ASP A 227 2.77 -4.82 24.08
CA ASP A 227 2.81 -4.17 25.39
C ASP A 227 1.48 -3.47 25.59
N ASN A 228 0.69 -3.99 26.53
CA ASN A 228 -0.60 -3.48 26.99
C ASN A 228 -0.51 -2.09 27.70
N GLN A 229 0.47 -1.28 27.34
CA GLN A 229 0.58 0.11 27.74
C GLN A 229 0.92 0.97 26.53
N ALA A 230 -0.09 1.71 26.07
CA ALA A 230 -0.02 2.88 25.20
C ALA A 230 1.07 2.84 24.12
N GLY A 231 0.68 2.39 22.93
CA GLY A 231 1.20 2.80 21.64
C GLY A 231 2.63 3.37 21.57
N ARG A 232 3.65 2.58 21.87
CA ARG A 232 5.03 2.95 21.53
C ARG A 232 5.49 2.02 20.40
N TYR A 233 5.48 2.56 19.20
CA TYR A 233 6.32 2.07 18.13
C TYR A 233 7.77 2.10 18.61
N ARG A 234 8.37 0.96 18.90
CA ARG A 234 9.83 0.82 18.87
C ARG A 234 10.23 0.48 17.46
N GLY A 235 10.33 1.50 16.61
CA GLY A 235 11.29 1.44 15.53
C GLY A 235 12.65 1.44 16.18
N ASP A 236 13.45 0.39 16.01
CA ASP A 236 14.86 0.44 16.35
C ASP A 236 15.47 1.51 15.46
N ASN A 237 15.56 2.71 16.03
CA ASN A 237 16.35 3.82 15.53
C ASN A 237 17.83 3.45 15.69
N HIS A 238 18.36 2.62 14.81
CA HIS A 238 19.74 2.81 14.41
C HIS A 238 19.75 4.04 13.50
N ALA A 239 19.89 5.17 14.19
CA ALA A 239 20.27 6.40 13.55
C ALA A 239 21.57 6.15 12.79
N ASP A 240 21.49 6.23 11.46
CA ASP A 240 22.52 6.81 10.60
C ASP A 240 21.90 6.88 9.20
N GLY A 241 21.56 8.08 8.80
CA GLY A 241 21.11 8.36 7.44
C GLY A 241 19.82 9.13 7.33
N LYS A 242 19.70 10.27 8.00
CA LYS A 242 18.79 11.34 7.55
C LYS A 242 19.34 11.89 6.24
N GLY A 243 19.08 11.19 5.16
CA GLY A 243 19.14 11.74 3.82
C GLY A 243 17.96 12.69 3.63
N LYS A 244 18.13 13.96 3.98
CA LYS A 244 17.24 14.99 3.44
C LYS A 244 17.42 14.97 1.94
N CYS A 245 16.37 14.62 1.18
CA CYS A 245 16.28 14.92 -0.23
C CYS A 245 16.22 16.45 -0.38
N ASN A 246 17.37 17.12 -0.27
CA ASN A 246 17.50 18.53 -0.59
C ASN A 246 17.69 18.61 -2.09
N GLY A 247 16.67 19.10 -2.81
CA GLY A 247 16.80 19.53 -4.19
C GLY A 247 17.93 20.55 -4.32
N LYS A 248 18.88 20.23 -5.16
CA LYS A 248 19.73 21.18 -5.88
C LYS A 248 19.59 20.89 -7.36
#